data_53211ce828f619919fdee748b10e28f6
#
_entry.id   53211ce828f619919fdee748b10e28f6
#
_cell.length_a   1.000
_cell.length_b   1.000
_cell.length_c   1.000
_cell.angle_alpha   90.00
_cell.angle_beta   90.00
_cell.angle_gamma   90.00
#
_symmetry.space_group_name_H-M   'P 1'
#
loop_
_entity.id
_entity.type
_entity.pdbx_description
1 polymer ?
#
loop_
_entity_poly.entity_id
_entity_poly.type
_entity_poly.pdbx_seq_one_letter_code
_entity_poly.pdbx_strand_id
1 'polypeptide(L)'
;MLDAVCSRRPRKDVPLGVLRDRVLFETAYVCGARASEVCGMYVEDLDLRPDDEHARVHGKGGTVRTVLLDDRGYVALLRLYLARAGYTSGPLFRASINGRGGPLSYDAAHSRWKKYCAAAGAGIGIHQLRHAHATELINSGVSIEVVRRRLGHASTETTQVYTLLADQVADTEIRAARRKRETRRR
;
A
#
# COMPACT_ATOMS: atom_id res chain seq x y z
N MET A 1 -7.60 11.33 1.73
CA MET A 1 -6.71 11.38 2.88
C MET A 1 -5.24 11.40 2.46
N LEU A 2 -4.72 10.43 1.72
CA LEU A 2 -3.35 10.48 1.14
C LEU A 2 -3.14 11.71 0.25
N ASP A 3 -4.17 12.17 -0.46
CA ASP A 3 -4.15 13.40 -1.27
C ASP A 3 -3.92 14.69 -0.46
N ALA A 4 -4.30 14.72 0.81
CA ALA A 4 -4.05 15.87 1.68
C ALA A 4 -2.61 15.86 2.23
N VAL A 5 -2.03 14.67 2.42
CA VAL A 5 -0.65 14.48 2.88
C VAL A 5 0.35 14.58 1.71
N CYS A 6 -0.09 14.24 0.51
CA CYS A 6 0.72 14.21 -0.71
C CYS A 6 -0.03 14.97 -1.80
N SER A 7 0.44 16.14 -2.25
CA SER A 7 -0.18 16.89 -3.35
C SER A 7 -0.41 15.99 -4.58
N ARG A 8 -1.59 16.11 -5.20
CA ARG A 8 -2.15 15.21 -6.24
C ARG A 8 -1.30 14.96 -7.48
N ARG A 9 -0.26 15.74 -7.75
CA ARG A 9 0.66 15.53 -8.88
C ARG A 9 2.10 15.84 -8.47
N PRO A 10 3.04 14.90 -8.69
CA PRO A 10 4.46 15.23 -8.54
C PRO A 10 4.82 16.27 -9.61
N ARG A 11 5.05 17.50 -9.18
CA ARG A 11 5.70 18.49 -10.04
C ARG A 11 7.17 18.08 -10.20
N LYS A 12 7.77 18.37 -11.35
CA LYS A 12 9.19 18.10 -11.60
C LYS A 12 10.13 18.69 -10.52
N ASP A 13 9.66 19.70 -9.81
CA ASP A 13 10.41 20.47 -8.81
C ASP A 13 10.24 19.99 -7.36
N VAL A 14 9.45 18.91 -7.12
CA VAL A 14 9.31 18.37 -5.75
C VAL A 14 10.66 17.83 -5.28
N PRO A 15 11.17 18.23 -4.09
CA PRO A 15 12.42 17.69 -3.55
C PRO A 15 12.41 16.17 -3.49
N LEU A 16 13.53 15.51 -3.84
CA LEU A 16 13.60 14.05 -3.90
C LEU A 16 13.22 13.36 -2.58
N GLY A 17 13.55 14.00 -1.43
CA GLY A 17 13.15 13.47 -0.12
C GLY A 17 11.64 13.45 0.10
N VAL A 18 10.92 14.46 -0.40
CA VAL A 18 9.45 14.52 -0.33
C VAL A 18 8.84 13.49 -1.28
N LEU A 19 9.39 13.35 -2.49
CA LEU A 19 8.97 12.32 -3.45
C LEU A 19 9.18 10.92 -2.88
N ARG A 20 10.35 10.66 -2.27
CA ARG A 20 10.64 9.39 -1.58
C ARG A 20 9.58 9.09 -0.50
N ASP A 21 9.32 10.06 0.37
CA ASP A 21 8.37 9.89 1.47
C ASP A 21 6.96 9.61 0.94
N ARG A 22 6.55 10.29 -0.12
CA ARG A 22 5.29 10.03 -0.80
C ARG A 22 5.22 8.61 -1.34
N VAL A 23 6.21 8.18 -2.12
CA VAL A 23 6.26 6.82 -2.69
C VAL A 23 6.26 5.77 -1.57
N LEU A 24 6.99 6.00 -0.48
CA LEU A 24 7.03 5.08 0.67
C LEU A 24 5.63 4.87 1.27
N PHE A 25 4.88 5.93 1.52
CA PHE A 25 3.55 5.82 2.12
C PHE A 25 2.51 5.27 1.14
N GLU A 26 2.59 5.65 -0.14
CA GLU A 26 1.76 5.05 -1.18
C GLU A 26 2.08 3.56 -1.38
N THR A 27 3.35 3.15 -1.30
CA THR A 27 3.73 1.71 -1.30
C THR A 27 3.09 0.96 -0.13
N ALA A 28 3.14 1.52 1.08
CA ALA A 28 2.51 0.90 2.25
C ALA A 28 0.99 0.72 2.05
N TYR A 29 0.35 1.69 1.43
CA TYR A 29 -1.08 1.63 1.11
C TYR A 29 -1.38 0.63 -0.02
N VAL A 30 -0.78 0.79 -1.20
CA VAL A 30 -1.07 -0.03 -2.39
C VAL A 30 -0.72 -1.51 -2.17
N CYS A 31 0.37 -1.80 -1.46
CA CYS A 31 0.76 -3.18 -1.13
C CYS A 31 0.04 -3.73 0.11
N GLY A 32 -0.70 -2.93 0.85
CA GLY A 32 -1.23 -3.32 2.16
C GLY A 32 -0.12 -3.77 3.12
N ALA A 33 1.09 -3.24 2.95
CA ALA A 33 2.28 -3.68 3.67
C ALA A 33 2.43 -2.95 5.02
N ARG A 34 3.11 -3.61 5.98
CA ARG A 34 3.53 -2.92 7.20
C ARG A 34 4.63 -1.91 6.85
N ALA A 35 4.67 -0.78 7.54
CA ALA A 35 5.69 0.24 7.28
C ALA A 35 7.13 -0.30 7.42
N SER A 36 7.36 -1.23 8.36
CA SER A 36 8.65 -1.90 8.50
C SER A 36 9.00 -2.80 7.30
N GLU A 37 8.00 -3.48 6.71
CA GLU A 37 8.18 -4.29 5.50
C GLU A 37 8.56 -3.39 4.33
N VAL A 38 7.89 -2.23 4.18
CA VAL A 38 8.19 -1.26 3.12
C VAL A 38 9.58 -0.65 3.29
N CYS A 39 9.97 -0.29 4.51
CA CYS A 39 11.32 0.22 4.79
C CYS A 39 12.43 -0.79 4.43
N GLY A 40 12.12 -2.08 4.51
CA GLY A 40 13.03 -3.17 4.15
C GLY A 40 13.01 -3.59 2.69
N MET A 41 12.23 -2.94 1.83
CA MET A 41 12.18 -3.30 0.39
C MET A 41 13.45 -2.87 -0.34
N TYR A 42 13.82 -3.67 -1.34
CA TYR A 42 14.91 -3.41 -2.27
C TYR A 42 14.36 -3.12 -3.67
N VAL A 43 15.17 -2.48 -4.51
CA VAL A 43 14.81 -2.25 -5.92
C VAL A 43 14.60 -3.57 -6.64
N GLU A 44 15.35 -4.61 -6.28
CA GLU A 44 15.27 -5.96 -6.82
C GLU A 44 13.98 -6.71 -6.45
N ASP A 45 13.21 -6.17 -5.52
CA ASP A 45 11.89 -6.70 -5.16
C ASP A 45 10.79 -6.23 -6.12
N LEU A 46 11.09 -5.31 -7.01
CA LEU A 46 10.16 -4.75 -7.96
C LEU A 46 10.27 -5.44 -9.32
N ASP A 47 9.16 -5.90 -9.84
CA ASP A 47 8.99 -6.22 -11.25
C ASP A 47 8.08 -5.16 -11.86
N LEU A 48 8.64 -4.33 -12.72
CA LEU A 48 7.91 -3.22 -13.33
C LEU A 48 7.69 -3.45 -14.83
N ARG A 49 7.59 -4.70 -15.28
CA ARG A 49 7.22 -5.01 -16.67
C ARG A 49 5.82 -4.46 -16.96
N PRO A 50 5.60 -3.80 -18.11
CA PRO A 50 4.30 -3.26 -18.47
C PRO A 50 3.19 -4.32 -18.42
N ASP A 51 2.06 -3.96 -17.82
CA ASP A 51 0.86 -4.79 -17.64
C ASP A 51 1.02 -6.03 -16.73
N ASP A 52 2.17 -6.16 -16.04
CA ASP A 52 2.47 -7.24 -15.09
C ASP A 52 3.32 -6.74 -13.91
N GLU A 53 3.03 -5.53 -13.44
CA GLU A 53 3.79 -4.90 -12.38
C GLU A 53 3.52 -5.55 -11.02
N HIS A 54 4.59 -5.99 -10.35
CA HIS A 54 4.51 -6.65 -9.04
C HIS A 54 5.60 -6.16 -8.08
N ALA A 55 5.33 -6.32 -6.79
CA ALA A 55 6.31 -6.14 -5.73
C ALA A 55 6.38 -7.38 -4.83
N ARG A 56 7.59 -7.81 -4.48
CA ARG A 56 7.81 -8.80 -3.42
C ARG A 56 7.92 -8.11 -2.09
N VAL A 57 7.11 -8.52 -1.13
CA VAL A 57 7.09 -7.97 0.22
C VAL A 57 7.55 -9.04 1.20
N HIS A 58 8.65 -8.75 1.90
CA HIS A 58 9.26 -9.63 2.89
C HIS A 58 8.62 -9.42 4.25
N GLY A 59 7.96 -10.45 4.77
CA GLY A 59 7.26 -10.43 6.05
C GLY A 59 8.07 -11.04 7.19
N LYS A 60 7.48 -11.05 8.38
CA LYS A 60 8.08 -11.66 9.57
C LYS A 60 8.29 -13.17 9.36
N GLY A 61 9.42 -13.70 9.87
CA GLY A 61 9.72 -15.14 9.79
C GLY A 61 10.14 -15.62 8.40
N GLY A 62 10.66 -14.73 7.54
CA GLY A 62 11.16 -15.11 6.20
C GLY A 62 10.04 -15.34 5.17
N THR A 63 8.80 -15.02 5.49
CA THR A 63 7.69 -15.14 4.52
C THR A 63 7.83 -14.09 3.43
N VAL A 64 7.58 -14.47 2.18
CA VAL A 64 7.57 -13.56 1.04
C VAL A 64 6.22 -13.67 0.34
N ARG A 65 5.63 -12.53 0.00
CA ARG A 65 4.42 -12.47 -0.82
C ARG A 65 4.62 -11.56 -2.00
N THR A 66 4.07 -11.96 -3.14
CA THR A 66 4.03 -11.13 -4.34
C THR A 66 2.72 -10.36 -4.37
N VAL A 67 2.80 -9.06 -4.63
CA VAL A 67 1.66 -8.14 -4.63
C VAL A 67 1.58 -7.47 -6.00
N LEU A 68 0.44 -7.62 -6.68
CA LEU A 68 0.14 -6.91 -7.92
C LEU A 68 0.07 -5.40 -7.66
N LEU A 69 0.73 -4.62 -8.50
CA LEU A 69 0.69 -3.15 -8.50
C LEU A 69 -0.26 -2.66 -9.58
N ASP A 70 -1.56 -2.74 -9.30
CA ASP A 70 -2.65 -2.45 -10.23
C ASP A 70 -3.00 -0.95 -10.34
N ASP A 71 -2.43 -0.10 -9.48
CA ASP A 71 -2.57 1.36 -9.55
C ASP A 71 -1.54 1.96 -10.51
N ARG A 72 -1.99 2.30 -11.73
CA ARG A 72 -1.14 2.93 -12.76
C ARG A 72 -0.57 4.28 -12.31
N GLY A 73 -1.29 5.03 -11.48
CA GLY A 73 -0.82 6.31 -10.93
C GLY A 73 0.36 6.10 -9.98
N TYR A 74 0.25 5.12 -9.10
CA TYR A 74 1.32 4.72 -8.22
C TYR A 74 2.54 4.18 -8.99
N VAL A 75 2.33 3.30 -9.97
CA VAL A 75 3.43 2.77 -10.80
C VAL A 75 4.19 3.88 -11.52
N ALA A 76 3.48 4.86 -12.09
CA ALA A 76 4.10 6.03 -12.72
C ALA A 76 4.90 6.86 -11.71
N LEU A 77 4.38 7.05 -10.50
CA LEU A 77 5.06 7.75 -9.41
C LEU A 77 6.32 7.01 -8.95
N LEU A 78 6.25 5.69 -8.80
CA LEU A 78 7.37 4.83 -8.43
C LEU A 78 8.48 4.89 -9.48
N ARG A 79 8.13 4.78 -10.76
CA ARG A 79 9.08 4.93 -11.89
C ARG A 79 9.76 6.30 -11.90
N LEU A 80 8.98 7.38 -11.66
CA LEU A 80 9.53 8.73 -11.54
C LEU A 80 10.53 8.83 -10.38
N TYR A 81 10.19 8.26 -9.22
CA TYR A 81 11.09 8.24 -8.07
C TYR A 81 12.39 7.52 -8.39
N LEU A 82 12.33 6.31 -8.95
CA LEU A 82 13.53 5.52 -9.32
C LEU A 82 14.40 6.27 -10.32
N ALA A 83 13.81 6.87 -11.36
CA ALA A 83 14.52 7.66 -12.35
C ALA A 83 15.24 8.87 -11.74
N ARG A 84 14.59 9.56 -10.79
CA ARG A 84 15.18 10.73 -10.11
C ARG A 84 16.19 10.33 -9.04
N ALA A 85 16.02 9.19 -8.39
CA ALA A 85 16.95 8.67 -7.39
C ALA A 85 18.27 8.17 -8.04
N GLY A 86 18.20 7.73 -9.28
CA GLY A 86 19.37 7.36 -10.07
C GLY A 86 20.07 6.08 -9.63
N TYR A 87 19.42 5.22 -8.84
CA TYR A 87 19.96 3.92 -8.44
C TYR A 87 19.08 2.77 -8.89
N THR A 88 19.74 1.68 -9.32
CA THR A 88 19.09 0.52 -9.94
C THR A 88 19.10 -0.72 -9.05
N SER A 89 19.74 -0.63 -7.88
CA SER A 89 19.88 -1.76 -6.94
C SER A 89 19.98 -1.28 -5.49
N GLY A 90 19.79 -2.19 -4.55
CA GLY A 90 19.88 -1.94 -3.11
C GLY A 90 18.59 -1.39 -2.51
N PRO A 91 18.63 -0.80 -1.29
CA PRO A 91 17.43 -0.36 -0.60
C PRO A 91 16.60 0.60 -1.44
N LEU A 92 15.30 0.30 -1.58
CA LEU A 92 14.34 1.13 -2.33
C LEU A 92 14.19 2.51 -1.69
N PHE A 93 14.09 2.56 -0.37
CA PHE A 93 13.99 3.78 0.41
C PHE A 93 15.23 3.98 1.26
N ARG A 94 16.09 4.91 0.88
CA ARG A 94 17.34 5.17 1.58
C ARG A 94 17.19 6.31 2.58
N ALA A 95 17.94 6.24 3.68
CA ALA A 95 17.96 7.28 4.72
C ALA A 95 18.46 8.61 4.16
N SER A 96 19.51 8.58 3.34
CA SER A 96 20.06 9.73 2.63
C SER A 96 19.57 9.78 1.18
N ILE A 97 19.24 10.98 0.71
CA ILE A 97 18.78 11.21 -0.67
C ILE A 97 19.92 11.31 -1.68
N ASN A 98 21.17 11.31 -1.23
CA ASN A 98 22.34 11.33 -2.11
C ASN A 98 22.77 9.93 -2.59
N GLY A 99 21.96 8.91 -2.36
CA GLY A 99 22.22 7.53 -2.76
C GLY A 99 23.25 6.78 -1.89
N ARG A 100 23.87 7.45 -0.94
CA ARG A 100 24.86 6.89 -0.01
C ARG A 100 24.20 6.67 1.34
N GLY A 101 23.67 5.51 1.62
CA GLY A 101 23.06 5.25 2.91
C GLY A 101 22.34 3.93 2.91
N GLY A 102 22.21 3.35 4.09
CA GLY A 102 21.40 2.17 4.33
C GLY A 102 19.91 2.46 4.17
N PRO A 103 19.07 1.45 4.38
CA PRO A 103 17.63 1.57 4.30
C PRO A 103 17.11 2.62 5.30
N LEU A 104 16.01 3.27 4.95
CA LEU A 104 15.29 4.16 5.86
C LEU A 104 14.73 3.33 7.01
N SER A 105 15.03 3.72 8.26
CA SER A 105 14.50 3.01 9.42
C SER A 105 13.00 3.24 9.59
N TYR A 106 12.33 2.29 10.26
CA TYR A 106 10.91 2.44 10.63
C TYR A 106 10.66 3.72 11.45
N ASP A 107 11.53 4.03 12.42
CA ASP A 107 11.36 5.23 13.25
C ASP A 107 11.46 6.51 12.45
N ALA A 108 12.37 6.56 11.47
CA ALA A 108 12.48 7.69 10.56
C ALA A 108 11.23 7.83 9.67
N ALA A 109 10.71 6.73 9.15
CA ALA A 109 9.46 6.71 8.37
C ALA A 109 8.26 7.17 9.24
N HIS A 110 8.14 6.64 10.46
CA HIS A 110 7.09 6.98 11.40
C HIS A 110 7.12 8.47 11.82
N SER A 111 8.33 9.01 12.09
CA SER A 111 8.49 10.43 12.41
C SER A 111 8.08 11.33 11.26
N ARG A 112 8.41 10.94 10.00
CA ARG A 112 7.99 11.65 8.79
C ARG A 112 6.48 11.61 8.62
N TRP A 113 5.86 10.43 8.80
CA TRP A 113 4.41 10.28 8.76
C TRP A 113 3.71 11.22 9.73
N LYS A 114 4.17 11.26 11.00
CA LYS A 114 3.62 12.18 12.00
C LYS A 114 3.70 13.65 11.57
N LYS A 115 4.82 14.08 10.97
CA LYS A 115 4.95 15.45 10.46
C LYS A 115 3.94 15.77 9.36
N TYR A 116 3.74 14.86 8.41
CA TYR A 116 2.74 15.04 7.34
C TYR A 116 1.32 15.05 7.90
N CYS A 117 1.00 14.16 8.82
CA CYS A 117 -0.30 14.15 9.48
C CYS A 117 -0.57 15.44 10.25
N ALA A 118 0.39 15.92 11.03
CA ALA A 118 0.27 17.19 11.77
C ALA A 118 0.05 18.37 10.83
N ALA A 119 0.79 18.43 9.71
CA ALA A 119 0.62 19.48 8.70
C ALA A 119 -0.75 19.43 8.01
N ALA A 120 -1.36 18.24 7.93
CA ALA A 120 -2.70 18.03 7.36
C ALA A 120 -3.84 18.13 8.39
N GLY A 121 -3.54 18.40 9.66
CA GLY A 121 -4.54 18.39 10.75
C GLY A 121 -5.15 17.00 11.02
N ALA A 122 -4.44 15.93 10.68
CA ALA A 122 -4.94 14.55 10.78
C ALA A 122 -4.23 13.77 11.90
N GLY A 123 -5.00 13.08 12.75
CA GLY A 123 -4.50 12.22 13.83
C GLY A 123 -4.46 10.73 13.44
N ILE A 124 -3.69 10.38 12.40
CA ILE A 124 -3.75 9.05 11.79
C ILE A 124 -2.43 8.31 12.00
N GLY A 125 -2.49 7.07 12.51
CA GLY A 125 -1.34 6.19 12.61
C GLY A 125 -0.93 5.58 11.27
N ILE A 126 0.37 5.36 11.06
CA ILE A 126 0.90 4.77 9.80
C ILE A 126 0.31 3.38 9.50
N HIS A 127 -0.07 2.61 10.50
CA HIS A 127 -0.73 1.30 10.34
C HIS A 127 -2.12 1.39 9.71
N GLN A 128 -2.78 2.54 9.82
CA GLN A 128 -4.09 2.76 9.20
C GLN A 128 -4.04 2.75 7.66
N LEU A 129 -2.88 2.96 7.04
CA LEU A 129 -2.71 2.77 5.60
C LEU A 129 -3.04 1.34 5.16
N ARG A 130 -2.53 0.35 5.90
CA ARG A 130 -2.81 -1.06 5.65
C ARG A 130 -4.28 -1.41 5.93
N HIS A 131 -4.86 -0.85 7.00
CA HIS A 131 -6.29 -1.03 7.29
C HIS A 131 -7.16 -0.43 6.20
N ALA A 132 -6.84 0.77 5.73
CA ALA A 132 -7.57 1.44 4.66
C ALA A 132 -7.54 0.62 3.36
N HIS A 133 -6.37 0.08 2.98
CA HIS A 133 -6.24 -0.83 1.83
C HIS A 133 -7.14 -2.06 1.96
N ALA A 134 -7.11 -2.72 3.12
CA ALA A 134 -7.94 -3.90 3.35
C ALA A 134 -9.44 -3.58 3.27
N THR A 135 -9.86 -2.48 3.89
CA THR A 135 -11.25 -2.00 3.86
C THR A 135 -11.71 -1.67 2.44
N GLU A 136 -10.87 -1.02 1.66
CA GLU A 136 -11.18 -0.69 0.26
C GLU A 136 -11.37 -1.95 -0.59
N LEU A 137 -10.49 -2.94 -0.48
CA LEU A 137 -10.62 -4.21 -1.20
C LEU A 137 -11.92 -4.94 -0.83
N ILE A 138 -12.25 -5.01 0.45
CA ILE A 138 -13.48 -5.66 0.92
C ILE A 138 -14.70 -4.92 0.38
N ASN A 139 -14.73 -3.58 0.47
CA ASN A 139 -15.83 -2.76 -0.05
C ASN A 139 -15.96 -2.87 -1.59
N SER A 140 -14.87 -3.20 -2.28
CA SER A 140 -14.84 -3.48 -3.72
C SER A 140 -15.27 -4.92 -4.08
N GLY A 141 -15.69 -5.73 -3.09
CA GLY A 141 -16.15 -7.10 -3.31
C GLY A 141 -15.04 -8.16 -3.36
N VAL A 142 -13.80 -7.82 -3.01
CA VAL A 142 -12.71 -8.80 -2.91
C VAL A 142 -12.93 -9.66 -1.68
N SER A 143 -12.88 -11.00 -1.84
CA SER A 143 -13.10 -11.92 -0.73
C SER A 143 -12.10 -11.74 0.40
N ILE A 144 -12.55 -11.91 1.64
CA ILE A 144 -11.71 -11.76 2.83
C ILE A 144 -10.49 -12.69 2.79
N GLU A 145 -10.62 -13.86 2.19
CA GLU A 145 -9.52 -14.81 2.04
C GLU A 145 -8.41 -14.27 1.12
N VAL A 146 -8.80 -13.64 0.01
CA VAL A 146 -7.85 -12.97 -0.91
C VAL A 146 -7.18 -11.79 -0.21
N VAL A 147 -7.95 -10.98 0.54
CA VAL A 147 -7.40 -9.86 1.31
C VAL A 147 -6.42 -10.34 2.37
N ARG A 148 -6.75 -11.41 3.13
CA ARG A 148 -5.84 -12.02 4.12
C ARG A 148 -4.54 -12.47 3.49
N ARG A 149 -4.61 -13.18 2.34
CA ARG A 149 -3.45 -13.65 1.60
C ARG A 149 -2.59 -12.49 1.12
N ARG A 150 -3.21 -11.46 0.54
CA ARG A 150 -2.52 -10.23 0.09
C ARG A 150 -1.81 -9.51 1.24
N LEU A 151 -2.41 -9.46 2.40
CA LEU A 151 -1.82 -8.87 3.60
C LEU A 151 -0.74 -9.75 4.25
N GLY A 152 -0.69 -11.04 3.99
CA GLY A 152 0.23 -11.98 4.64
C GLY A 152 -0.10 -12.18 6.12
N HIS A 153 -1.39 -12.32 6.46
CA HIS A 153 -1.82 -12.65 7.82
C HIS A 153 -1.66 -14.15 8.08
N ALA A 154 -0.75 -14.50 9.00
CA ALA A 154 -0.56 -15.89 9.45
C ALA A 154 -1.60 -16.31 10.50
N SER A 155 -2.32 -15.39 11.15
CA SER A 155 -3.28 -15.69 12.22
C SER A 155 -4.63 -15.01 12.03
N THR A 156 -5.66 -15.64 12.60
CA THR A 156 -7.07 -15.24 12.57
C THR A 156 -7.41 -14.00 13.42
N GLU A 157 -6.56 -13.62 14.36
CA GLU A 157 -6.87 -12.62 15.39
C GLU A 157 -7.08 -11.18 14.85
N THR A 158 -6.36 -10.79 13.81
CA THR A 158 -6.55 -9.47 13.17
C THR A 158 -7.77 -9.44 12.25
N THR A 159 -8.45 -10.57 12.12
CA THR A 159 -9.52 -10.80 11.13
C THR A 159 -10.88 -10.31 11.62
N GLN A 160 -11.10 -10.17 12.93
CA GLN A 160 -12.44 -9.85 13.48
C GLN A 160 -13.01 -8.52 12.95
N VAL A 161 -12.18 -7.49 12.82
CA VAL A 161 -12.62 -6.20 12.26
C VAL A 161 -13.05 -6.32 10.80
N TYR A 162 -12.35 -7.19 10.04
CA TYR A 162 -12.67 -7.42 8.61
C TYR A 162 -13.81 -8.42 8.42
N THR A 163 -14.08 -9.30 9.38
CA THR A 163 -15.22 -10.24 9.33
C THR A 163 -16.53 -9.49 9.31
N LEU A 164 -16.73 -8.50 10.19
CA LEU A 164 -17.94 -7.69 10.22
C LEU A 164 -18.19 -6.92 8.91
N LEU A 165 -17.11 -6.39 8.28
CA LEU A 165 -17.22 -5.73 6.97
C LEU A 165 -17.53 -6.73 5.86
N ALA A 166 -16.91 -7.92 5.88
CA ALA A 166 -17.18 -8.98 4.92
C ALA A 166 -18.61 -9.52 5.02
N ASP A 167 -19.16 -9.63 6.22
CA ASP A 167 -20.55 -10.05 6.45
C ASP A 167 -21.55 -9.03 5.85
N GLN A 168 -21.30 -7.73 6.00
CA GLN A 168 -22.14 -6.69 5.39
C GLN A 168 -22.09 -6.71 3.86
N VAL A 169 -20.90 -6.96 3.27
CA VAL A 169 -20.73 -7.09 1.82
C VAL A 169 -21.43 -8.36 1.33
N ALA A 170 -21.23 -9.49 2.01
CA ALA A 170 -21.89 -10.76 1.69
C ALA A 170 -23.42 -10.65 1.73
N ASP A 171 -23.97 -10.01 2.75
CA ASP A 171 -25.42 -9.75 2.85
C ASP A 171 -25.93 -8.92 1.67
N THR A 172 -25.17 -7.92 1.24
CA THR A 172 -25.53 -7.06 0.12
C THR A 172 -25.52 -7.85 -1.19
N GLU A 173 -24.51 -8.70 -1.41
CA GLU A 173 -24.40 -9.57 -2.58
C GLU A 173 -25.53 -10.62 -2.63
N ILE A 174 -25.85 -11.25 -1.49
CA ILE A 174 -26.95 -12.22 -1.37
C ILE A 174 -28.27 -11.56 -1.73
N ARG A 175 -28.52 -10.36 -1.21
CA ARG A 175 -29.74 -9.58 -1.54
C ARG A 175 -29.80 -9.19 -3.02
N ALA A 176 -28.68 -8.82 -3.62
CA ALA A 176 -28.59 -8.49 -5.05
C ALA A 176 -28.83 -9.71 -5.94
N ALA A 177 -28.24 -10.88 -5.58
CA ALA A 177 -28.44 -12.13 -6.29
C ALA A 177 -29.90 -12.60 -6.22
N ARG A 178 -30.56 -12.44 -5.05
CA ARG A 178 -31.97 -12.77 -4.86
C ARG A 178 -32.87 -11.91 -5.75
N ARG A 179 -32.63 -10.59 -5.79
CA ARG A 179 -33.36 -9.65 -6.68
C ARG A 179 -33.22 -10.02 -8.17
N LYS A 180 -32.00 -10.36 -8.64
CA LYS A 180 -31.78 -10.82 -10.03
C LYS A 180 -32.55 -12.10 -10.37
N ARG A 181 -32.69 -13.02 -9.44
CA ARG A 181 -33.49 -14.26 -9.61
C ARG A 181 -34.98 -13.97 -9.74
N GLU A 182 -35.52 -13.04 -8.93
CA GLU A 182 -36.93 -12.65 -8.97
C GLU A 182 -37.29 -11.93 -10.27
N THR A 183 -36.40 -11.07 -10.78
CA THR A 183 -36.59 -10.36 -12.06
C THR A 183 -36.57 -11.30 -13.27
N ARG A 184 -35.82 -12.45 -13.19
CA ARG A 184 -35.78 -13.46 -14.27
C ARG A 184 -36.97 -14.43 -14.26
N ARG A 185 -37.79 -14.43 -13.22
CA ARG A 185 -38.98 -15.29 -13.08
C ARG A 185 -40.29 -14.62 -13.49
N ARG A 186 -40.25 -13.32 -13.78
CA ARG A 186 -41.31 -12.53 -14.38
C ARG A 186 -41.12 -12.38 -15.88
#